data_8c56fc3ca46df7dcf2da5630bc1e2770
#
_entry.id   8c56fc3ca46df7dcf2da5630bc1e2770
#
_cell.length_a   1.000
_cell.length_b   1.000
_cell.length_c   1.000
_cell.angle_alpha   90.00
_cell.angle_beta   90.00
_cell.angle_gamma   90.00
#
_symmetry.space_group_name_H-M   'P 1'
#
loop_
_entity.id
_entity.type
_entity.pdbx_description
1 polymer ?
#
loop_
_entity_poly.entity_id
_entity_poly.type
_entity_poly.pdbx_seq_one_letter_code
_entity_poly.pdbx_strand_id
1 'polypeptide(L)'
;NYIALYIFGCICATAFEYLTAQVMLKLFGEVWWNYDHLKFNYKGIICLQSTLAWGFVAVFIFGFLNKFVERFVFSIDCRIASVMAMILVFSYTADFMQSFSESLNMQNMDIRAEMRKFIKMFHR
;
A
#
# COMPACT_ATOMS: atom_id res chain seq x y z
N ASN A 1 -18.02 13.08 -14.52
CA ASN A 1 -18.35 11.89 -15.30
C ASN A 1 -17.79 10.66 -14.60
N TYR A 2 -18.65 9.82 -14.06
CA TYR A 2 -18.27 8.62 -13.29
C TYR A 2 -17.51 7.58 -14.14
N ILE A 3 -17.79 7.50 -15.44
CA ILE A 3 -17.08 6.58 -16.35
C ILE A 3 -15.61 7.01 -16.48
N ALA A 4 -15.36 8.29 -16.68
CA ALA A 4 -13.98 8.81 -16.71
C ALA A 4 -13.26 8.60 -15.38
N LEU A 5 -13.94 8.83 -14.26
CA LEU A 5 -13.40 8.58 -12.92
C LEU A 5 -13.06 7.10 -12.71
N TYR A 6 -13.93 6.21 -13.17
CA TYR A 6 -13.70 4.76 -13.11
C TYR A 6 -12.43 4.36 -13.90
N ILE A 7 -12.35 4.79 -15.16
CA ILE A 7 -11.22 4.45 -16.04
C ILE A 7 -9.92 5.02 -15.47
N PHE A 8 -9.95 6.27 -15.03
CA PHE A 8 -8.78 6.92 -14.43
C PHE A 8 -8.36 6.24 -13.13
N GLY A 9 -9.33 5.83 -12.31
CA GLY A 9 -9.08 5.07 -11.10
C GLY A 9 -8.43 3.72 -11.37
N CYS A 10 -8.91 2.97 -12.38
CA CYS A 10 -8.29 1.73 -12.82
C CYS A 10 -6.81 1.94 -13.19
N ILE A 11 -6.53 2.93 -14.03
CA ILE A 11 -5.17 3.17 -14.54
C ILE A 11 -4.24 3.65 -13.44
N CYS A 12 -4.63 4.69 -12.70
CA CYS A 12 -3.77 5.30 -11.68
C CYS A 12 -3.50 4.35 -10.51
N ALA A 13 -4.53 3.67 -10.01
CA ALA A 13 -4.36 2.77 -8.88
C ALA A 13 -3.52 1.54 -9.26
N THR A 14 -3.74 0.95 -10.45
CA THR A 14 -2.92 -0.17 -10.92
C THR A 14 -1.47 0.24 -11.16
N ALA A 15 -1.22 1.43 -11.71
CA ALA A 15 0.13 1.96 -11.85
C ALA A 15 0.81 2.14 -10.49
N PHE A 16 0.07 2.67 -9.52
CA PHE A 16 0.57 2.85 -8.15
C PHE A 16 0.83 1.50 -7.45
N GLU A 17 -0.07 0.53 -7.60
CA GLU A 17 0.11 -0.84 -7.09
C GLU A 17 1.38 -1.49 -7.67
N TYR A 18 1.60 -1.34 -8.97
CA TYR A 18 2.81 -1.83 -9.63
C TYR A 18 4.08 -1.15 -9.11
N LEU A 19 4.08 0.18 -9.01
CA LEU A 19 5.23 0.94 -8.48
C LEU A 19 5.54 0.57 -7.04
N THR A 20 4.51 0.43 -6.21
CA THR A 20 4.67 -0.01 -4.81
C THR A 20 5.32 -1.39 -4.74
N ALA A 21 4.87 -2.34 -5.57
CA ALA A 21 5.47 -3.66 -5.64
C ALA A 21 6.95 -3.62 -6.07
N GLN A 22 7.32 -2.76 -7.05
CA GLN A 22 8.73 -2.61 -7.44
C GLN A 22 9.59 -2.06 -6.29
N VAL A 23 9.07 -1.09 -5.54
CA VAL A 23 9.76 -0.57 -4.35
C VAL A 23 9.92 -1.66 -3.28
N MET A 24 8.86 -2.43 -3.02
CA MET A 24 8.91 -3.52 -2.05
C MET A 24 9.90 -4.61 -2.45
N LEU A 25 9.88 -5.06 -3.71
CA LEU A 25 10.84 -6.02 -4.23
C LEU A 25 12.29 -5.53 -4.07
N LYS A 26 12.52 -4.23 -4.27
CA LYS A 26 13.86 -3.63 -4.16
C LYS A 26 14.31 -3.48 -2.71
N LEU A 27 13.40 -3.18 -1.78
CA LEU A 27 13.72 -2.95 -0.37
C LEU A 27 13.69 -4.23 0.46
N PHE A 28 12.72 -5.12 0.21
CA PHE A 28 12.43 -6.29 1.04
C PHE A 28 12.64 -7.62 0.31
N GLY A 29 12.81 -7.59 -1.03
CA GLY A 29 12.96 -8.80 -1.84
C GLY A 29 11.66 -9.54 -2.14
N GLU A 30 10.54 -9.09 -1.59
CA GLU A 30 9.22 -9.71 -1.74
C GLU A 30 8.09 -8.68 -1.75
N VAL A 31 6.91 -9.07 -2.19
CA VAL A 31 5.66 -8.31 -2.07
C VAL A 31 4.72 -9.00 -1.09
N TRP A 32 3.89 -8.23 -0.39
CA TRP A 32 2.98 -8.74 0.64
C TRP A 32 1.67 -9.32 0.11
N TRP A 33 1.49 -9.35 -1.20
CA TRP A 33 0.33 -9.95 -1.88
C TRP A 33 0.79 -10.79 -3.06
N ASN A 34 -0.06 -11.74 -3.48
CA ASN A 34 0.23 -12.57 -4.63
C ASN A 34 -1.06 -12.89 -5.41
N TYR A 35 -1.08 -12.52 -6.68
CA TYR A 35 -2.17 -12.77 -7.62
C TYR A 35 -1.90 -13.91 -8.61
N ASP A 36 -0.87 -14.74 -8.41
CA ASP A 36 -0.53 -15.84 -9.33
C ASP A 36 -1.68 -16.82 -9.56
N HIS A 37 -2.54 -16.98 -8.53
CA HIS A 37 -3.73 -17.83 -8.61
C HIS A 37 -4.87 -17.25 -9.45
N LEU A 38 -4.80 -15.97 -9.85
CA LEU A 38 -5.84 -15.30 -10.63
C LEU A 38 -5.49 -15.29 -12.11
N LYS A 39 -6.52 -15.43 -12.96
CA LYS A 39 -6.37 -15.28 -14.42
C LYS A 39 -6.06 -13.83 -14.77
N PHE A 40 -5.31 -13.62 -15.85
CA PHE A 40 -4.90 -12.29 -16.31
C PHE A 40 -4.11 -11.49 -15.27
N ASN A 41 -3.21 -12.17 -14.54
CA ASN A 41 -2.22 -11.51 -13.70
C ASN A 41 -0.92 -11.23 -14.48
N TYR A 42 -0.17 -10.25 -14.02
CA TYR A 42 1.18 -9.94 -14.48
C TYR A 42 2.16 -10.13 -13.34
N LYS A 43 2.96 -11.21 -13.42
CA LYS A 43 3.98 -11.58 -12.42
C LYS A 43 3.45 -11.70 -10.97
N GLY A 44 2.18 -12.04 -10.80
CA GLY A 44 1.55 -12.08 -9.48
C GLY A 44 1.40 -10.72 -8.77
N ILE A 45 1.82 -9.61 -9.40
CA ILE A 45 1.88 -8.28 -8.80
C ILE A 45 0.59 -7.50 -9.03
N ILE A 46 0.08 -7.51 -10.26
CA ILE A 46 -1.18 -6.88 -10.65
C ILE A 46 -2.05 -7.89 -11.39
N CYS A 47 -3.35 -7.71 -11.36
CA CYS A 47 -4.29 -8.54 -12.12
C CYS A 47 -5.48 -7.73 -12.61
N LEU A 48 -6.19 -8.26 -13.62
CA LEU A 48 -7.36 -7.58 -14.19
C LEU A 48 -8.47 -7.37 -13.15
N GLN A 49 -8.70 -8.34 -12.28
CA GLN A 49 -9.72 -8.25 -11.22
C GLN A 49 -9.42 -7.13 -10.23
N SER A 50 -8.17 -7.01 -9.78
CA SER A 50 -7.70 -5.92 -8.91
C SER A 50 -7.86 -4.57 -9.62
N THR A 51 -7.43 -4.47 -10.88
CA THR A 51 -7.56 -3.25 -11.69
C THR A 51 -9.02 -2.77 -11.79
N LEU A 52 -9.95 -3.66 -12.09
CA LEU A 52 -11.37 -3.33 -12.16
C LEU A 52 -11.94 -2.92 -10.79
N ALA A 53 -11.54 -3.62 -9.72
CA ALA A 53 -11.94 -3.28 -8.36
C ALA A 53 -11.48 -1.87 -7.96
N TRP A 54 -10.26 -1.47 -8.32
CA TRP A 54 -9.75 -0.12 -8.07
C TRP A 54 -10.59 0.98 -8.73
N GLY A 55 -11.14 0.73 -9.93
CA GLY A 55 -12.07 1.65 -10.57
C GLY A 55 -13.33 1.87 -9.74
N PHE A 56 -13.93 0.80 -9.19
CA PHE A 56 -15.10 0.93 -8.29
C PHE A 56 -14.73 1.65 -6.98
N VAL A 57 -13.58 1.35 -6.40
CA VAL A 57 -13.09 2.04 -5.20
C VAL A 57 -12.92 3.54 -5.48
N ALA A 58 -12.36 3.92 -6.62
CA ALA A 58 -12.21 5.32 -7.01
C ALA A 58 -13.56 6.03 -7.13
N VAL A 59 -14.54 5.41 -7.80
CA VAL A 59 -15.90 5.97 -7.91
C VAL A 59 -16.56 6.09 -6.55
N PHE A 60 -16.43 5.10 -5.69
CA PHE A 60 -16.99 5.13 -4.34
C PHE A 60 -16.36 6.25 -3.50
N ILE A 61 -15.03 6.35 -3.47
CA ILE A 61 -14.32 7.35 -2.66
C ILE A 61 -14.63 8.76 -3.18
N PHE A 62 -14.38 9.03 -4.45
CA PHE A 62 -14.49 10.39 -5.00
C PHE A 62 -15.92 10.78 -5.39
N GLY A 63 -16.76 9.81 -5.72
CA GLY A 63 -18.17 10.06 -6.07
C GLY A 63 -19.07 10.24 -4.86
N PHE A 64 -18.84 9.51 -3.79
CA PHE A 64 -19.72 9.45 -2.63
C PHE A 64 -19.02 9.85 -1.33
N LEU A 65 -17.94 9.15 -0.95
CA LEU A 65 -17.31 9.31 0.35
C LEU A 65 -16.71 10.71 0.51
N ASN A 66 -16.07 11.26 -0.51
CA ASN A 66 -15.44 12.57 -0.47
C ASN A 66 -16.45 13.68 -0.13
N LYS A 67 -17.64 13.63 -0.72
CA LYS A 67 -18.71 14.60 -0.42
C LYS A 67 -19.19 14.54 1.03
N PHE A 68 -19.22 13.35 1.61
CA PHE A 68 -19.55 13.18 3.02
C PHE A 68 -18.46 13.74 3.92
N VAL A 69 -17.21 13.41 3.62
CA VAL A 69 -16.03 13.91 4.35
C VAL A 69 -15.93 15.43 4.25
N GLU A 70 -16.12 16.03 3.09
CA GLU A 70 -16.13 17.47 2.90
C GLU A 70 -17.16 18.14 3.80
N ARG A 71 -18.42 17.67 3.81
CA ARG A 71 -19.47 18.23 4.67
C ARG A 71 -19.08 18.15 6.14
N PHE A 72 -18.52 17.04 6.56
CA PHE A 72 -18.08 16.83 7.93
C PHE A 72 -16.93 17.78 8.31
N VAL A 73 -15.90 17.86 7.47
CA VAL A 73 -14.73 18.73 7.69
C VAL A 73 -15.12 20.20 7.74
N PHE A 74 -15.98 20.65 6.82
CA PHE A 74 -16.45 22.05 6.82
C PHE A 74 -17.42 22.40 7.97
N SER A 75 -17.95 21.42 8.69
CA SER A 75 -18.73 21.64 9.90
C SER A 75 -17.87 21.85 11.16
N ILE A 76 -16.57 21.54 11.09
CA ILE A 76 -15.66 21.66 12.23
C ILE A 76 -14.93 23.00 12.17
N ASP A 77 -14.71 23.62 13.34
CA ASP A 77 -13.88 24.82 13.44
C ASP A 77 -12.47 24.55 12.85
N CYS A 78 -11.98 25.48 12.03
CA CYS A 78 -10.70 25.36 11.31
C CYS A 78 -9.51 25.06 12.23
N ARG A 79 -9.50 25.62 13.45
CA ARG A 79 -8.42 25.36 14.43
C ARG A 79 -8.46 23.93 14.93
N ILE A 80 -9.66 23.43 15.26
CA ILE A 80 -9.86 22.04 15.70
C ILE A 80 -9.48 21.07 14.58
N ALA A 81 -9.96 21.34 13.36
CA ALA A 81 -9.62 20.53 12.18
C ALA A 81 -8.10 20.47 11.93
N SER A 82 -7.40 21.59 12.06
CA SER A 82 -5.93 21.65 11.88
C SER A 82 -5.19 20.85 12.95
N VAL A 83 -5.61 20.95 14.21
CA VAL A 83 -5.00 20.17 15.31
C VAL A 83 -5.25 18.67 15.10
N MET A 84 -6.48 18.27 14.76
CA MET A 84 -6.81 16.88 14.46
C MET A 84 -6.00 16.35 13.29
N ALA A 85 -5.85 17.12 12.21
CA ALA A 85 -5.04 16.74 11.05
C ALA A 85 -3.57 16.54 11.43
N MET A 86 -2.98 17.41 12.24
CA MET A 86 -1.61 17.25 12.74
C MET A 86 -1.45 15.98 13.58
N ILE A 87 -2.38 15.70 14.49
CA ILE A 87 -2.36 14.48 15.30
C ILE A 87 -2.43 13.23 14.41
N LEU A 88 -3.33 13.22 13.42
CA LEU A 88 -3.47 12.11 12.50
C LEU A 88 -2.19 11.89 11.66
N VAL A 89 -1.61 12.95 11.10
CA VAL A 89 -0.38 12.86 10.32
C VAL A 89 0.77 12.35 11.19
N PHE A 90 0.90 12.85 12.42
CA PHE A 90 1.95 12.41 13.34
C PHE A 90 1.78 10.93 13.71
N SER A 91 0.56 10.52 14.09
CA SER A 91 0.27 9.12 14.43
C SER A 91 0.52 8.18 13.27
N TYR A 92 0.07 8.56 12.06
CA TYR A 92 0.26 7.76 10.86
C TYR A 92 1.75 7.64 10.48
N THR A 93 2.50 8.74 10.63
CA THR A 93 3.95 8.73 10.35
C THR A 93 4.69 7.85 11.36
N ALA A 94 4.33 7.91 12.63
CA ALA A 94 4.92 7.08 13.68
C ALA A 94 4.66 5.59 13.43
N ASP A 95 3.41 5.23 13.12
CA ASP A 95 3.01 3.85 12.78
C ASP A 95 3.75 3.33 11.54
N PHE A 96 3.81 4.15 10.49
CA PHE A 96 4.56 3.82 9.28
C PHE A 96 6.04 3.57 9.56
N MET A 97 6.69 4.44 10.35
CA MET A 97 8.10 4.30 10.70
C MET A 97 8.37 3.04 11.54
N GLN A 98 7.45 2.72 12.46
CA GLN A 98 7.55 1.49 13.24
C GLN A 98 7.43 0.26 12.34
N SER A 99 6.38 0.17 11.53
CA SER A 99 6.14 -0.96 10.62
C SER A 99 7.27 -1.14 9.62
N PHE A 100 7.82 -0.04 9.10
CA PHE A 100 8.97 -0.07 8.21
C PHE A 100 10.24 -0.59 8.89
N SER A 101 10.51 -0.13 10.12
CA SER A 101 11.65 -0.60 10.92
C SER A 101 11.53 -2.09 11.27
N GLU A 102 10.35 -2.56 11.64
CA GLU A 102 10.09 -3.97 11.91
C GLU A 102 10.33 -4.84 10.67
N SER A 103 9.85 -4.42 9.51
CA SER A 103 10.06 -5.12 8.23
C SER A 103 11.54 -5.24 7.87
N LEU A 104 12.33 -4.17 8.07
CA LEU A 104 13.78 -4.21 7.85
C LEU A 104 14.50 -5.12 8.85
N ASN A 105 14.07 -5.15 10.11
CA ASN A 105 14.67 -6.02 11.12
C ASN A 105 14.39 -7.50 10.83
N MET A 106 13.18 -7.85 10.38
CA MET A 106 12.83 -9.21 9.97
C MET A 106 13.72 -9.70 8.84
N GLN A 107 13.88 -8.88 7.79
CA GLN A 107 14.76 -9.19 6.65
C GLN A 107 16.23 -9.42 7.09
N ASN A 108 16.77 -8.57 7.97
CA ASN A 108 18.11 -8.73 8.50
C ASN A 108 18.29 -10.01 9.34
N MET A 109 17.25 -10.42 10.06
CA MET A 109 17.25 -11.68 10.81
C MET A 109 17.29 -12.91 9.90
N ASP A 110 16.52 -12.90 8.81
CA ASP A 110 16.48 -13.99 7.83
C ASP A 110 17.83 -14.15 7.13
N ILE A 111 18.46 -13.07 6.69
CA ILE A 111 19.79 -13.08 6.09
C ILE A 111 20.84 -13.65 7.08
N ARG A 112 20.78 -13.26 8.36
CA ARG A 112 21.70 -13.79 9.39
C ARG A 112 21.45 -15.27 9.66
N ALA A 113 20.21 -15.74 9.63
CA ALA A 113 19.87 -17.14 9.81
C ALA A 113 20.40 -18.00 8.65
N GLU A 114 20.25 -17.54 7.41
CA GLU A 114 20.77 -18.21 6.22
C GLU A 114 22.31 -18.25 6.23
N MET A 115 22.98 -17.15 6.58
CA MET A 115 24.44 -17.14 6.71
C MET A 115 24.95 -18.12 7.78
N ARG A 116 24.25 -18.25 8.91
CA ARG A 116 24.62 -19.23 9.94
C ARG A 116 24.47 -20.68 9.44
N LYS A 117 23.44 -20.98 8.68
CA LYS A 117 23.26 -22.30 8.05
C LYS A 117 24.42 -22.59 7.08
N PHE A 118 24.76 -21.60 6.25
CA PHE A 118 25.84 -21.71 5.28
C PHE A 118 27.19 -22.01 5.97
N ILE A 119 27.54 -21.23 7.01
CA ILE A 119 28.78 -21.43 7.78
C ILE A 119 28.83 -22.83 8.42
N LYS A 120 27.70 -23.31 8.97
CA LYS A 120 27.65 -24.66 9.57
C LYS A 120 27.87 -25.78 8.54
N MET A 121 27.53 -25.59 7.28
CA MET A 121 27.79 -26.57 6.23
C MET A 121 29.28 -26.69 5.87
N PHE A 122 30.04 -25.60 6.00
CA PHE A 122 31.50 -25.61 5.72
C PHE A 122 32.36 -26.08 6.91
N HIS A 123 31.77 -26.20 8.10
CA HIS A 123 32.48 -26.69 9.31
C HIS A 123 32.19 -28.18 9.60
N ARG A 124 31.55 -28.90 8.70
CA ARG A 124 31.38 -30.37 8.73
C ARG A 124 32.24 -31.00 7.65
#